data_0684c39af7b03c80ecf726209a340a7e
#
_entry.id   0684c39af7b03c80ecf726209a340a7e
#
_cell.length_a   1.000
_cell.length_b   1.000
_cell.length_c   1.000
_cell.angle_alpha   90.00
_cell.angle_beta   90.00
_cell.angle_gamma   90.00
#
_symmetry.space_group_name_H-M   'P 1'
#
loop_
_entity.id
_entity.type
_entity.pdbx_description
1 polymer ?
#
loop_
_entity_poly.entity_id
_entity_poly.type
_entity_poly.pdbx_seq_one_letter_code
_entity_poly.pdbx_strand_id
1 'polypeptide(L)'
;MLPSTSHLNLEGTGTCASFNFRRAARAVTRFYDQAFEPFGIRSTQFTILVGVAKTQPVSMSALADLLVIDRTTLTRSLRLLKKEGLLAISARSTKRQRFLTLTPKGVQVLGHSLPAWRAAQEQFVQALGPEYWVQFRGELERLARLVVNLETAK
;
A
#
# COMPACT_ATOMS: atom_id res chain seq x y z
N MET A 1 -2.25 -40.78 2.37
CA MET A 1 -1.05 -40.86 1.50
C MET A 1 -0.91 -39.52 0.78
N LEU A 2 0.22 -38.82 0.92
CA LEU A 2 0.44 -37.55 0.22
C LEU A 2 0.73 -37.82 -1.25
N PRO A 3 0.26 -36.96 -2.18
CA PRO A 3 0.58 -37.10 -3.60
C PRO A 3 2.08 -36.90 -3.82
N SER A 4 2.68 -37.71 -4.70
CA SER A 4 4.07 -37.54 -5.09
C SER A 4 4.24 -36.29 -5.98
N THR A 5 5.24 -35.47 -5.67
CA THR A 5 5.60 -34.26 -6.45
C THR A 5 6.90 -34.44 -7.24
N SER A 6 7.51 -35.62 -7.20
CA SER A 6 8.83 -35.91 -7.81
C SER A 6 8.86 -35.70 -9.32
N HIS A 7 7.69 -35.71 -9.99
CA HIS A 7 7.55 -35.47 -11.43
C HIS A 7 7.49 -33.97 -11.81
N LEU A 8 7.41 -33.08 -10.82
CA LEU A 8 7.34 -31.64 -11.07
C LEU A 8 8.75 -31.07 -11.21
N ASN A 9 9.02 -30.40 -12.32
CA ASN A 9 10.23 -29.60 -12.45
C ASN A 9 10.00 -28.23 -11.79
N LEU A 10 10.59 -28.02 -10.61
CA LEU A 10 10.51 -26.77 -9.84
C LEU A 10 11.81 -25.94 -9.94
N GLU A 11 12.71 -26.31 -10.85
CA GLU A 11 13.96 -25.57 -11.07
C GLU A 11 13.67 -24.13 -11.47
N GLY A 12 14.44 -23.16 -10.90
CA GLY A 12 14.30 -21.75 -11.19
C GLY A 12 13.12 -21.05 -10.49
N THR A 13 12.17 -21.77 -9.86
CA THR A 13 11.02 -21.12 -9.19
C THR A 13 11.43 -20.22 -8.03
N GLY A 14 12.59 -20.45 -7.41
CA GLY A 14 13.14 -19.60 -6.36
C GLY A 14 13.53 -18.18 -6.81
N THR A 15 13.80 -18.00 -8.11
CA THR A 15 14.11 -16.70 -8.72
C THR A 15 12.87 -15.92 -9.18
N CYS A 16 11.67 -16.46 -8.97
CA CYS A 16 10.41 -15.83 -9.37
C CYS A 16 10.27 -14.44 -8.75
N ALA A 17 10.18 -13.41 -9.58
CA ALA A 17 10.04 -12.03 -9.14
C ALA A 17 8.82 -11.84 -8.24
N SER A 18 7.64 -12.35 -8.66
CA SER A 18 6.40 -12.24 -7.88
C SER A 18 6.54 -12.87 -6.48
N PHE A 19 7.17 -14.04 -6.37
CA PHE A 19 7.40 -14.70 -5.08
C PHE A 19 8.28 -13.83 -4.16
N ASN A 20 9.39 -13.32 -4.68
CA ASN A 20 10.35 -12.55 -3.88
C ASN A 20 9.79 -11.18 -3.46
N PHE A 21 9.11 -10.46 -4.37
CA PHE A 21 8.45 -9.18 -4.03
C PHE A 21 7.35 -9.36 -3.00
N ARG A 22 6.49 -10.38 -3.16
CA ARG A 22 5.43 -10.65 -2.18
C ARG A 22 5.97 -11.03 -0.80
N ARG A 23 7.09 -11.78 -0.75
CA ARG A 23 7.76 -12.14 0.50
C ARG A 23 8.32 -10.89 1.17
N ALA A 24 9.06 -10.05 0.45
CA ALA A 24 9.60 -8.80 0.95
C ALA A 24 8.49 -7.84 1.41
N ALA A 25 7.48 -7.63 0.58
CA ALA A 25 6.34 -6.76 0.91
C ALA A 25 5.64 -7.21 2.20
N ARG A 26 5.42 -8.53 2.41
CA ARG A 26 4.82 -9.03 3.64
C ARG A 26 5.70 -8.79 4.87
N ALA A 27 7.01 -8.93 4.75
CA ALA A 27 7.94 -8.67 5.85
C ALA A 27 7.93 -7.19 6.24
N VAL A 28 8.04 -6.29 5.26
CA VAL A 28 7.98 -4.84 5.43
C VAL A 28 6.63 -4.42 6.02
N THR A 29 5.51 -4.95 5.48
CA THR A 29 4.16 -4.66 5.99
C THR A 29 4.05 -4.99 7.48
N ARG A 30 4.50 -6.17 7.92
CA ARG A 30 4.46 -6.55 9.33
C ARG A 30 5.30 -5.64 10.22
N PHE A 31 6.47 -5.24 9.74
CA PHE A 31 7.34 -4.31 10.47
C PHE A 31 6.64 -2.96 10.74
N TYR A 32 6.01 -2.38 9.72
CA TYR A 32 5.26 -1.13 9.90
C TYR A 32 3.93 -1.31 10.65
N ASP A 33 3.27 -2.46 10.51
CA ASP A 33 2.04 -2.76 11.25
C ASP A 33 2.27 -2.72 12.77
N GLN A 34 3.43 -3.17 13.25
CA GLN A 34 3.80 -3.07 14.67
C GLN A 34 3.86 -1.61 15.15
N ALA A 35 4.40 -0.71 14.34
CA ALA A 35 4.45 0.72 14.67
C ALA A 35 3.06 1.37 14.71
N PHE A 36 2.10 0.86 13.94
CA PHE A 36 0.75 1.40 13.85
C PHE A 36 -0.27 0.76 14.80
N GLU A 37 0.09 -0.34 15.46
CA GLU A 37 -0.79 -1.05 16.39
C GLU A 37 -1.42 -0.13 17.47
N PRO A 38 -0.67 0.80 18.12
CA PRO A 38 -1.23 1.70 19.14
C PRO A 38 -2.31 2.65 18.61
N PHE A 39 -2.38 2.86 17.30
CA PHE A 39 -3.33 3.77 16.64
C PHE A 39 -4.53 3.02 16.05
N GLY A 40 -4.57 1.69 16.18
CA GLY A 40 -5.65 0.84 15.67
C GLY A 40 -5.74 0.79 14.15
N ILE A 41 -4.66 1.09 13.43
CA ILE A 41 -4.60 1.03 11.96
C ILE A 41 -3.49 0.10 11.50
N ARG A 42 -3.56 -0.31 10.23
CA ARG A 42 -2.53 -1.08 9.53
C ARG A 42 -1.74 -0.19 8.59
N SER A 43 -0.52 -0.62 8.21
CA SER A 43 0.34 0.09 7.26
C SER A 43 -0.36 0.33 5.90
N THR A 44 -1.17 -0.62 5.44
CA THR A 44 -1.98 -0.47 4.23
C THR A 44 -3.06 0.61 4.38
N GLN A 45 -3.68 0.74 5.55
CA GLN A 45 -4.65 1.79 5.86
C GLN A 45 -3.94 3.15 5.97
N PHE A 46 -2.79 3.20 6.65
CA PHE A 46 -1.95 4.41 6.72
C PHE A 46 -1.60 4.93 5.32
N THR A 47 -1.16 4.04 4.42
CA THR A 47 -0.83 4.40 3.03
C THR A 47 -2.01 5.03 2.29
N ILE A 48 -3.22 4.47 2.46
CA ILE A 48 -4.44 5.03 1.87
C ILE A 48 -4.77 6.40 2.48
N LEU A 49 -4.70 6.54 3.80
CA LEU A 49 -4.96 7.82 4.48
C LEU A 49 -3.97 8.91 4.02
N VAL A 50 -2.68 8.58 3.87
CA VAL A 50 -1.67 9.49 3.33
C VAL A 50 -1.98 9.86 1.87
N GLY A 51 -2.34 8.88 1.04
CA GLY A 51 -2.72 9.12 -0.36
C GLY A 51 -3.89 10.09 -0.45
N VAL A 52 -4.95 9.87 0.34
CA VAL A 52 -6.10 10.78 0.40
C VAL A 52 -5.69 12.16 0.92
N ALA A 53 -4.93 12.24 2.02
CA ALA A 53 -4.49 13.51 2.61
C ALA A 53 -3.74 14.41 1.61
N LYS A 54 -2.91 13.80 0.76
CA LYS A 54 -2.09 14.53 -0.22
C LYS A 54 -2.86 15.01 -1.45
N THR A 55 -3.99 14.36 -1.77
CA THR A 55 -4.66 14.54 -3.07
C THR A 55 -6.14 14.88 -2.95
N GLN A 56 -6.69 14.97 -1.74
CA GLN A 56 -8.13 15.20 -1.52
C GLN A 56 -8.62 16.56 -2.05
N PRO A 57 -9.84 16.62 -2.60
CA PRO A 57 -10.75 15.49 -2.83
C PRO A 57 -10.31 14.62 -4.00
N VAL A 58 -10.11 13.33 -3.80
CA VAL A 58 -9.58 12.40 -4.80
C VAL A 58 -10.63 11.38 -5.25
N SER A 59 -10.68 11.06 -6.54
CA SER A 59 -11.54 9.99 -7.04
C SER A 59 -10.97 8.61 -6.69
N MET A 60 -11.85 7.59 -6.61
CA MET A 60 -11.41 6.21 -6.37
C MET A 60 -10.43 5.71 -7.44
N SER A 61 -10.64 6.07 -8.71
CA SER A 61 -9.74 5.67 -9.79
C SER A 61 -8.37 6.32 -9.63
N ALA A 62 -8.31 7.64 -9.44
CA ALA A 62 -7.06 8.35 -9.26
C ALA A 62 -6.26 7.84 -8.03
N LEU A 63 -6.96 7.47 -6.94
CA LEU A 63 -6.29 6.88 -5.78
C LEU A 63 -5.79 5.46 -6.05
N ALA A 64 -6.55 4.65 -6.80
CA ALA A 64 -6.14 3.31 -7.20
C ALA A 64 -4.87 3.36 -8.08
N ASP A 65 -4.84 4.26 -9.05
CA ASP A 65 -3.70 4.49 -9.94
C ASP A 65 -2.48 4.99 -9.16
N LEU A 66 -2.67 5.99 -8.27
CA LEU A 66 -1.60 6.53 -7.42
C LEU A 66 -0.93 5.45 -6.54
N LEU A 67 -1.73 4.54 -5.98
CA LEU A 67 -1.26 3.52 -5.05
C LEU A 67 -0.93 2.19 -5.75
N VAL A 68 -1.14 2.09 -7.07
CA VAL A 68 -0.99 0.85 -7.86
C VAL A 68 -1.75 -0.31 -7.22
N ILE A 69 -3.02 -0.05 -6.85
CA ILE A 69 -3.91 -1.01 -6.19
C ILE A 69 -5.11 -1.31 -7.10
N ASP A 70 -5.47 -2.59 -7.23
CA ASP A 70 -6.69 -2.95 -7.94
C ASP A 70 -7.95 -2.39 -7.25
N ARG A 71 -8.98 -2.09 -8.05
CA ARG A 71 -10.21 -1.45 -7.56
C ARG A 71 -10.96 -2.28 -6.52
N THR A 72 -10.88 -3.61 -6.59
CA THR A 72 -11.57 -4.50 -5.64
C THR A 72 -10.92 -4.43 -4.27
N THR A 73 -9.59 -4.52 -4.23
CA THR A 73 -8.79 -4.39 -3.00
C THR A 73 -8.98 -3.01 -2.38
N LEU A 74 -8.89 -1.93 -3.19
CA LEU A 74 -9.12 -0.57 -2.71
C LEU A 74 -10.53 -0.41 -2.16
N THR A 75 -11.57 -0.90 -2.86
CA THR A 75 -12.97 -0.80 -2.41
C THR A 75 -13.17 -1.48 -1.05
N ARG A 76 -12.54 -2.64 -0.83
CA ARG A 76 -12.61 -3.35 0.46
C ARG A 76 -11.97 -2.53 1.58
N SER A 77 -10.78 -1.98 1.34
CA SER A 77 -10.05 -1.15 2.29
C SER A 77 -10.80 0.15 2.62
N LEU A 78 -11.36 0.82 1.61
CA LEU A 78 -12.15 2.05 1.79
C LEU A 78 -13.43 1.80 2.59
N ARG A 79 -14.08 0.63 2.39
CA ARG A 79 -15.27 0.26 3.18
C ARG A 79 -14.93 0.16 4.66
N LEU A 80 -13.79 -0.44 5.00
CA LEU A 80 -13.32 -0.54 6.38
C LEU A 80 -13.02 0.85 6.97
N LEU A 81 -12.20 1.65 6.29
CA LEU A 81 -11.85 3.01 6.72
C LEU A 81 -13.09 3.92 6.89
N LYS A 82 -14.09 3.77 6.01
CA LYS A 82 -15.38 4.45 6.16
C LYS A 82 -16.14 3.97 7.39
N LYS A 83 -16.19 2.64 7.63
CA LYS A 83 -16.84 2.06 8.82
C LYS A 83 -16.20 2.54 10.12
N GLU A 84 -14.89 2.71 10.13
CA GLU A 84 -14.11 3.25 11.25
C GLU A 84 -14.24 4.79 11.38
N GLY A 85 -14.92 5.43 10.43
CA GLY A 85 -15.15 6.88 10.43
C GLY A 85 -13.90 7.69 10.10
N LEU A 86 -12.90 7.11 9.42
CA LEU A 86 -11.64 7.78 9.06
C LEU A 86 -11.71 8.49 7.70
N LEU A 87 -12.60 8.01 6.80
CA LEU A 87 -12.82 8.57 5.48
C LEU A 87 -14.29 8.89 5.24
N ALA A 88 -14.54 9.97 4.52
CA ALA A 88 -15.84 10.30 3.94
C ALA A 88 -15.82 10.04 2.42
N ILE A 89 -16.94 9.55 1.91
CA ILE A 89 -17.15 9.32 0.49
C ILE A 89 -18.34 10.17 0.06
N SER A 90 -18.11 11.20 -0.74
CA SER A 90 -19.15 12.08 -1.26
C SER A 90 -19.45 11.74 -2.73
N ALA A 91 -20.74 11.75 -3.11
CA ALA A 91 -21.15 11.78 -4.50
C ALA A 91 -21.21 13.23 -4.95
N ARG A 92 -20.41 13.65 -5.93
CA ARG A 92 -20.68 14.92 -6.64
C ARG A 92 -21.74 14.69 -7.71
N SER A 93 -22.72 15.59 -7.77
CA SER A 93 -24.04 15.45 -8.40
C SER A 93 -24.05 15.34 -9.94
N THR A 94 -22.93 15.39 -10.63
CA THR A 94 -22.95 15.47 -12.11
C THR A 94 -22.32 14.30 -12.88
N LYS A 95 -21.60 13.40 -12.25
CA LYS A 95 -21.01 12.20 -12.93
C LYS A 95 -20.73 11.11 -11.93
N ARG A 96 -21.62 10.30 -11.45
CA ARG A 96 -21.36 9.04 -10.70
C ARG A 96 -19.96 8.85 -10.06
N GLN A 97 -19.13 9.90 -10.00
CA GLN A 97 -17.79 9.88 -9.40
C GLN A 97 -17.88 10.08 -7.90
N ARG A 98 -17.31 9.14 -7.18
CA ARG A 98 -17.18 9.20 -5.73
C ARG A 98 -15.84 9.81 -5.37
N PHE A 99 -15.87 10.86 -4.54
CA PHE A 99 -14.67 11.52 -4.03
C PHE A 99 -14.43 11.14 -2.58
N LEU A 100 -13.17 10.98 -2.26
CA LEU A 100 -12.66 10.57 -0.96
C LEU A 100 -12.05 11.80 -0.29
N THR A 101 -12.37 11.97 0.98
CA THR A 101 -11.76 12.97 1.86
C THR A 101 -11.52 12.36 3.24
N LEU A 102 -10.55 12.87 3.97
CA LEU A 102 -10.39 12.54 5.38
C LEU A 102 -11.53 13.17 6.20
N THR A 103 -11.98 12.46 7.22
CA THR A 103 -12.80 13.06 8.28
C THR A 103 -11.91 13.75 9.31
N PRO A 104 -12.47 14.58 10.22
CA PRO A 104 -11.70 15.12 11.36
C PRO A 104 -11.00 14.02 12.17
N LYS A 105 -11.69 12.87 12.41
CA LYS A 105 -11.11 11.70 13.06
C LYS A 105 -9.97 11.10 12.24
N GLY A 106 -10.13 11.01 10.91
CA GLY A 106 -9.08 10.52 10.02
C GLY A 106 -7.83 11.40 10.04
N VAL A 107 -8.00 12.72 10.06
CA VAL A 107 -6.89 13.68 10.21
C VAL A 107 -6.18 13.49 11.56
N GLN A 108 -6.94 13.32 12.64
CA GLN A 108 -6.39 13.11 13.97
C GLN A 108 -5.59 11.81 14.06
N VAL A 109 -6.17 10.67 13.62
CA VAL A 109 -5.49 9.36 13.63
C VAL A 109 -4.22 9.40 12.77
N LEU A 110 -4.30 9.98 11.57
CA LEU A 110 -3.13 10.14 10.71
C LEU A 110 -2.06 10.99 11.38
N GLY A 111 -2.44 12.14 11.95
CA GLY A 111 -1.51 13.05 12.64
C GLY A 111 -0.78 12.37 13.80
N HIS A 112 -1.51 11.63 14.63
CA HIS A 112 -0.94 10.92 15.79
C HIS A 112 -0.05 9.75 15.38
N SER A 113 -0.30 9.11 14.22
CA SER A 113 0.51 7.98 13.74
C SER A 113 1.79 8.41 12.98
N LEU A 114 1.89 9.67 12.53
CA LEU A 114 3.08 10.16 11.80
C LEU A 114 4.40 10.06 12.58
N PRO A 115 4.49 10.37 13.90
CA PRO A 115 5.73 10.18 14.66
C PRO A 115 6.19 8.72 14.69
N ALA A 116 5.27 7.77 14.89
CA ALA A 116 5.58 6.35 14.87
C ALA A 116 6.04 5.86 13.49
N TRP A 117 5.40 6.36 12.42
CA TRP A 117 5.87 6.13 11.07
C TRP A 117 7.30 6.63 10.85
N ARG A 118 7.62 7.87 11.31
CA ARG A 118 8.97 8.43 11.15
C ARG A 118 10.01 7.57 11.87
N ALA A 119 9.74 7.15 13.10
CA ALA A 119 10.64 6.30 13.88
C ALA A 119 10.87 4.94 13.19
N ALA A 120 9.80 4.28 12.72
CA ALA A 120 9.90 3.02 11.98
C ALA A 120 10.65 3.20 10.65
N GLN A 121 10.38 4.30 9.92
CA GLN A 121 11.06 4.62 8.67
C GLN A 121 12.55 4.85 8.90
N GLU A 122 12.93 5.59 9.93
CA GLU A 122 14.32 5.83 10.28
C GLU A 122 15.04 4.53 10.63
N GLN A 123 14.45 3.70 11.49
CA GLN A 123 14.98 2.39 11.85
C GLN A 123 15.18 1.51 10.62
N PHE A 124 14.21 1.46 9.71
CA PHE A 124 14.27 0.68 8.48
C PHE A 124 15.41 1.18 7.57
N VAL A 125 15.49 2.49 7.36
CA VAL A 125 16.50 3.11 6.50
C VAL A 125 17.91 2.91 7.06
N GLN A 126 18.10 3.06 8.38
CA GLN A 126 19.38 2.82 9.02
C GLN A 126 19.81 1.36 8.89
N ALA A 127 18.89 0.41 9.08
CA ALA A 127 19.19 -1.02 8.95
C ALA A 127 19.55 -1.43 7.52
N LEU A 128 18.96 -0.79 6.52
CA LEU A 128 19.23 -1.07 5.11
C LEU A 128 20.46 -0.35 4.57
N GLY A 129 20.81 0.80 5.15
CA GLY A 129 21.79 1.77 4.69
C GLY A 129 21.11 2.92 3.94
N PRO A 130 21.31 4.19 4.41
CA PRO A 130 20.62 5.36 3.83
C PRO A 130 20.88 5.57 2.34
N GLU A 131 22.12 5.42 1.91
CA GLU A 131 22.50 5.58 0.50
C GLU A 131 21.90 4.48 -0.38
N TYR A 132 21.96 3.24 0.10
CA TYR A 132 21.35 2.11 -0.60
C TYR A 132 19.82 2.27 -0.68
N TRP A 133 19.17 2.77 0.38
CA TRP A 133 17.75 3.04 0.36
C TRP A 133 17.34 4.04 -0.74
N VAL A 134 18.11 5.11 -0.94
CA VAL A 134 17.83 6.10 -2.00
C VAL A 134 17.84 5.44 -3.38
N GLN A 135 18.88 4.65 -3.67
CA GLN A 135 18.99 3.91 -4.93
C GLN A 135 17.88 2.88 -5.10
N PHE A 136 17.68 2.05 -4.08
CA PHE A 136 16.68 0.97 -4.10
C PHE A 136 15.25 1.50 -4.25
N ARG A 137 14.90 2.59 -3.59
CA ARG A 137 13.62 3.26 -3.77
C ARG A 137 13.40 3.69 -5.23
N GLY A 138 14.42 4.27 -5.87
CA GLY A 138 14.36 4.62 -7.29
C GLY A 138 14.11 3.41 -8.19
N GLU A 139 14.75 2.26 -7.89
CA GLU A 139 14.52 1.01 -8.61
C GLU A 139 13.10 0.47 -8.40
N LEU A 140 12.56 0.55 -7.18
CA LEU A 140 11.16 0.16 -6.92
C LEU A 140 10.16 1.01 -7.72
N GLU A 141 10.38 2.33 -7.79
CA GLU A 141 9.56 3.24 -8.58
C GLU A 141 9.66 2.94 -10.08
N ARG A 142 10.87 2.68 -10.58
CA ARG A 142 11.10 2.29 -11.98
C ARG A 142 10.41 0.97 -12.32
N LEU A 143 10.53 -0.02 -11.45
CA LEU A 143 9.89 -1.32 -11.61
C LEU A 143 8.37 -1.22 -11.64
N ALA A 144 7.78 -0.46 -10.71
CA ALA A 144 6.33 -0.27 -10.67
C ALA A 144 5.82 0.31 -12.01
N ARG A 145 6.49 1.36 -12.54
CA ARG A 145 6.15 1.93 -13.85
C ARG A 145 6.31 0.93 -15.00
N LEU A 146 7.40 0.16 -15.00
CA LEU A 146 7.65 -0.86 -16.02
C LEU A 146 6.53 -1.89 -16.09
N VAL A 147 6.13 -2.45 -14.93
CA VAL A 147 5.11 -3.50 -14.88
C VAL A 147 3.73 -2.98 -15.27
N VAL A 148 3.36 -1.77 -14.83
CA VAL A 148 2.10 -1.12 -15.25
C VAL A 148 2.06 -0.95 -16.78
N ASN A 149 3.16 -0.52 -17.40
CA ASN A 149 3.23 -0.38 -18.86
C ASN A 149 3.11 -1.72 -19.59
N LEU A 150 3.66 -2.81 -19.03
CA LEU A 150 3.52 -4.16 -19.62
C LEU A 150 2.06 -4.66 -19.58
N GLU A 151 1.28 -4.24 -18.57
CA GLU A 151 -0.14 -4.60 -18.47
C GLU A 151 -1.02 -3.80 -19.44
N THR A 152 -0.67 -2.55 -19.71
CA THR A 152 -1.42 -1.66 -20.61
C THR A 152 -1.10 -1.87 -22.10
N ALA A 153 0.00 -2.57 -22.42
CA ALA A 153 0.42 -2.86 -23.80
C ALA A 153 -0.25 -4.13 -24.40
N LYS A 154 -1.15 -4.77 -23.64
CA LYS A 154 -1.96 -5.93 -24.08
C LYS A 154 -3.36 -5.49 -24.47
#